data_34cfc83e4fca578b4c01be12e4daa1d3
#
_entry.id   34cfc83e4fca578b4c01be12e4daa1d3
#
_cell.length_a   1.000
_cell.length_b   1.000
_cell.length_c   1.000
_cell.angle_alpha   90.00
_cell.angle_beta   90.00
_cell.angle_gamma   90.00
#
_symmetry.space_group_name_H-M   'P 1'
#
loop_
_entity.id
_entity.type
_entity.pdbx_description
1 polymer ?
#
loop_
_entity_poly.entity_id
_entity_poly.type
_entity_poly.pdbx_seq_one_letter_code
_entity_poly.pdbx_strand_id
1 'polypeptide(L)'
;MLAALVAGAADADAASATAGSGAAATPDRARYDVTLRSDADGAHWTGRERVSFRNASAEPLREVYLRLWGNGEDPCGTSGAPSPVVVSHVVGGTPGPLTVDCTALRIVLPEPLARGERTSVAFDVSLTVPDRNARFGREGASRFLGNALPVLAVHDAKGWHLDPYVALGESFYALASDFRVRLDHPSALKVPATGRTRTLPGAPGRTVTVSVADRVRDFAWAAGPFRTATRTTPGGVLVRSFWAADTPAAGVELTRTDAVASIDRFGQEFGRYPYGELDVVMTPEFGGGMEYPGLVLIGTTEEGGAVVHEVAHQWWYGIVGNDEYSSPWLDESFAQYANFRFQGWDTNDCWSDVYWPDDNATLTASMAYWSQQRGQYHLVYTAGPCALADLERTLGADTMARLLKEYARDHWYGVSTTEDFVRAAQSMTDVDLGPFWEAHRIR
;
A
#
# COMPACT_ATOMS: atom_id res chain seq x y z
N MET A 1 18.52 -25.39 44.71
CA MET A 1 17.29 -25.75 44.04
C MET A 1 16.44 -24.45 43.91
N LEU A 2 16.54 -23.79 42.77
CA LEU A 2 15.63 -22.68 42.38
C LEU A 2 15.10 -23.02 41.00
N ALA A 3 13.82 -23.28 40.93
CA ALA A 3 13.10 -23.57 39.71
C ALA A 3 12.78 -22.23 39.01
N ALA A 4 13.22 -22.05 37.77
CA ALA A 4 12.86 -20.94 36.92
C ALA A 4 11.50 -21.26 36.29
N LEU A 5 10.48 -20.43 36.58
CA LEU A 5 9.23 -20.40 35.85
C LEU A 5 9.45 -19.73 34.48
N VAL A 6 9.30 -20.51 33.41
CA VAL A 6 9.17 -19.98 32.06
C VAL A 6 7.70 -19.60 31.86
N ALA A 7 7.41 -18.31 31.82
CA ALA A 7 6.09 -17.79 31.44
C ALA A 7 5.98 -17.93 29.90
N GLY A 8 5.11 -18.84 29.45
CA GLY A 8 4.72 -18.94 28.06
C GLY A 8 3.90 -17.74 27.66
N ALA A 9 4.33 -17.04 26.61
CA ALA A 9 3.51 -16.04 25.94
C ALA A 9 2.36 -16.77 25.23
N ALA A 10 1.14 -16.53 25.67
CA ALA A 10 -0.05 -16.98 24.99
C ALA A 10 -0.19 -16.20 23.67
N ASP A 11 -0.13 -16.91 22.56
CA ASP A 11 -0.57 -16.42 21.27
C ASP A 11 -2.05 -16.05 21.37
N ALA A 12 -2.33 -14.75 21.30
CA ALA A 12 -3.69 -14.29 21.13
C ALA A 12 -4.12 -14.64 19.70
N ASP A 13 -4.84 -15.74 19.54
CA ASP A 13 -5.58 -16.04 18.31
C ASP A 13 -6.52 -14.87 18.04
N ALA A 14 -6.22 -14.14 16.95
CA ALA A 14 -7.11 -13.12 16.43
C ALA A 14 -8.44 -13.81 16.05
N ALA A 15 -9.49 -13.38 16.68
CA ALA A 15 -10.85 -13.81 16.40
C ALA A 15 -11.10 -13.73 14.88
N SER A 16 -11.59 -14.83 14.33
CA SER A 16 -12.06 -14.94 12.96
C SER A 16 -13.16 -13.88 12.75
N ALA A 17 -12.84 -12.84 12.01
CA ALA A 17 -13.84 -11.89 11.56
C ALA A 17 -14.87 -12.67 10.73
N THR A 18 -16.12 -12.60 11.10
CA THR A 18 -17.23 -13.13 10.30
C THR A 18 -17.34 -12.29 9.05
N ALA A 19 -16.75 -12.79 7.97
CA ALA A 19 -16.92 -12.22 6.64
C ALA A 19 -18.42 -12.17 6.33
N GLY A 20 -18.91 -11.00 5.92
CA GLY A 20 -20.22 -10.86 5.29
C GLY A 20 -20.33 -11.86 4.14
N SER A 21 -21.55 -12.27 3.81
CA SER A 21 -21.93 -13.39 2.95
C SER A 21 -21.54 -13.30 1.47
N GLY A 22 -20.36 -12.76 1.13
CA GLY A 22 -19.73 -12.82 -0.16
C GLY A 22 -18.68 -13.94 -0.23
N ALA A 23 -18.47 -14.54 -1.39
CA ALA A 23 -17.38 -15.48 -1.59
C ALA A 23 -16.05 -14.81 -1.20
N ALA A 24 -15.24 -15.50 -0.37
CA ALA A 24 -13.95 -14.95 0.07
C ALA A 24 -13.05 -14.65 -1.13
N ALA A 25 -12.42 -13.48 -1.12
CA ALA A 25 -11.50 -13.07 -2.18
C ALA A 25 -10.28 -14.00 -2.25
N THR A 26 -9.76 -14.21 -3.45
CA THR A 26 -8.61 -15.07 -3.74
C THR A 26 -7.49 -14.19 -4.36
N PRO A 27 -6.22 -14.44 -4.09
CA PRO A 27 -5.66 -15.51 -3.26
C PRO A 27 -5.88 -15.30 -1.76
N ASP A 28 -6.13 -16.39 -1.05
CA ASP A 28 -6.20 -16.33 0.39
C ASP A 28 -4.76 -16.40 0.94
N ARG A 29 -4.31 -15.30 1.52
CA ARG A 29 -3.00 -15.12 2.16
C ARG A 29 -1.85 -15.72 1.33
N ALA A 30 -1.60 -15.11 0.18
CA ALA A 30 -0.48 -15.49 -0.67
C ALA A 30 0.87 -15.26 0.06
N ARG A 31 1.87 -16.07 -0.31
CA ARG A 31 3.24 -15.89 0.13
C ARG A 31 4.15 -15.72 -1.07
N TYR A 32 4.97 -14.70 -1.01
CA TYR A 32 5.99 -14.35 -2.00
C TYR A 32 7.38 -14.62 -1.42
N ASP A 33 8.15 -15.52 -2.05
CA ASP A 33 9.55 -15.77 -1.77
C ASP A 33 10.37 -15.21 -2.94
N VAL A 34 11.08 -14.09 -2.71
CA VAL A 34 11.77 -13.30 -3.74
C VAL A 34 13.26 -13.26 -3.46
N THR A 35 14.07 -13.46 -4.49
CA THR A 35 15.53 -13.26 -4.43
C THR A 35 15.99 -12.50 -5.66
N LEU A 36 16.48 -11.28 -5.45
CA LEU A 36 16.94 -10.40 -6.52
C LEU A 36 18.38 -9.99 -6.27
N ARG A 37 19.06 -9.69 -7.36
CA ARG A 37 20.40 -9.10 -7.39
C ARG A 37 20.40 -7.88 -8.26
N SER A 38 20.96 -6.76 -7.75
CA SER A 38 21.11 -5.54 -8.53
C SER A 38 22.42 -5.48 -9.28
N ASP A 39 22.46 -4.62 -10.29
CA ASP A 39 23.68 -4.09 -10.89
C ASP A 39 24.41 -3.12 -9.94
N ALA A 40 25.38 -2.37 -10.49
CA ALA A 40 26.29 -1.54 -9.70
C ALA A 40 25.62 -0.31 -9.07
N ASP A 41 24.55 0.22 -9.66
CA ASP A 41 23.88 1.46 -9.23
C ASP A 41 22.42 1.24 -8.80
N GLY A 42 21.96 -0.03 -8.76
CA GLY A 42 20.60 -0.38 -8.36
C GLY A 42 19.52 -0.07 -9.41
N ALA A 43 19.91 0.16 -10.67
CA ALA A 43 18.97 0.45 -11.75
C ALA A 43 18.36 -0.82 -12.37
N HIS A 44 19.07 -1.95 -12.30
CA HIS A 44 18.60 -3.24 -12.78
C HIS A 44 18.62 -4.28 -11.67
N TRP A 45 17.51 -5.02 -11.53
CA TRP A 45 17.38 -6.10 -10.57
C TRP A 45 16.91 -7.35 -11.30
N THR A 46 17.61 -8.45 -11.10
CA THR A 46 17.24 -9.73 -11.72
C THR A 46 17.26 -10.84 -10.70
N GLY A 47 16.40 -11.81 -10.89
CA GLY A 47 16.36 -12.97 -10.01
C GLY A 47 15.08 -13.77 -10.14
N ARG A 48 14.64 -14.33 -9.04
CA ARG A 48 13.53 -15.28 -9.03
C ARG A 48 12.50 -14.93 -7.98
N GLU A 49 11.25 -15.12 -8.35
CA GLU A 49 10.09 -15.03 -7.48
C GLU A 49 9.29 -16.33 -7.49
N ARG A 50 8.77 -16.72 -6.33
CA ARG A 50 7.80 -17.80 -6.16
C ARG A 50 6.60 -17.25 -5.40
N VAL A 51 5.43 -17.45 -5.94
CA VAL A 51 4.16 -17.10 -5.31
C VAL A 51 3.44 -18.39 -4.94
N SER A 52 3.11 -18.57 -3.67
CA SER A 52 2.32 -19.69 -3.16
C SER A 52 1.01 -19.18 -2.62
N PHE A 53 -0.10 -19.81 -2.98
CA PHE A 53 -1.44 -19.34 -2.62
C PHE A 53 -2.43 -20.48 -2.47
N ARG A 54 -3.59 -20.18 -1.89
CA ARG A 54 -4.73 -21.09 -1.74
C ARG A 54 -5.91 -20.52 -2.51
N ASN A 55 -6.68 -21.37 -3.19
CA ASN A 55 -7.95 -20.96 -3.74
C ASN A 55 -8.99 -20.82 -2.62
N ALA A 56 -9.42 -19.59 -2.35
CA ALA A 56 -10.49 -19.29 -1.39
C ALA A 56 -11.85 -19.08 -2.08
N SER A 57 -11.90 -19.02 -3.42
CA SER A 57 -13.15 -18.86 -4.17
C SER A 57 -14.02 -20.12 -4.10
N ALA A 58 -15.30 -19.98 -4.45
CA ALA A 58 -16.22 -21.12 -4.51
C ALA A 58 -15.90 -22.07 -5.68
N GLU A 59 -15.37 -21.52 -6.78
CA GLU A 59 -15.13 -22.23 -8.01
C GLU A 59 -13.67 -22.69 -8.16
N PRO A 60 -13.41 -23.81 -8.88
CA PRO A 60 -12.05 -24.21 -9.21
C PRO A 60 -11.38 -23.18 -10.13
N LEU A 61 -10.18 -22.74 -9.77
CA LEU A 61 -9.39 -21.83 -10.60
C LEU A 61 -8.63 -22.62 -11.67
N ARG A 62 -8.84 -22.28 -12.93
CA ARG A 62 -8.11 -22.85 -14.08
C ARG A 62 -6.90 -22.02 -14.48
N GLU A 63 -6.84 -20.80 -14.02
CA GLU A 63 -5.82 -19.82 -14.33
C GLU A 63 -5.68 -18.82 -13.19
N VAL A 64 -4.55 -18.13 -13.16
CA VAL A 64 -4.31 -16.97 -12.31
C VAL A 64 -3.70 -15.86 -13.15
N TYR A 65 -3.74 -14.65 -12.62
CA TYR A 65 -3.11 -13.50 -13.26
C TYR A 65 -2.06 -12.90 -12.32
N LEU A 66 -0.91 -12.53 -12.89
CA LEU A 66 0.04 -11.66 -12.22
C LEU A 66 -0.19 -10.22 -12.71
N ARG A 67 -0.28 -9.28 -11.77
CA ARG A 67 -0.27 -7.86 -12.07
C ARG A 67 1.18 -7.38 -12.12
N LEU A 68 1.53 -6.72 -13.21
CA LEU A 68 2.83 -6.14 -13.48
C LEU A 68 2.67 -4.61 -13.51
N TRP A 69 2.30 -4.05 -12.37
CA TRP A 69 1.94 -2.63 -12.25
C TRP A 69 3.05 -1.69 -12.72
N GLY A 70 4.32 -2.06 -12.54
CA GLY A 70 5.47 -1.29 -13.01
C GLY A 70 5.53 -1.04 -14.53
N ASN A 71 4.72 -1.76 -15.32
CA ASN A 71 4.60 -1.54 -16.77
C ASN A 71 3.54 -0.47 -17.12
N GLY A 72 2.70 -0.05 -16.16
CA GLY A 72 1.53 0.78 -16.44
C GLY A 72 1.83 2.20 -16.94
N GLU A 73 2.99 2.75 -16.55
CA GLU A 73 3.40 4.11 -16.98
C GLU A 73 3.88 4.19 -18.44
N ASP A 74 4.30 3.07 -19.00
CA ASP A 74 4.70 2.95 -20.42
C ASP A 74 4.11 1.67 -21.02
N PRO A 75 2.80 1.68 -21.30
CA PRO A 75 2.07 0.50 -21.73
C PRO A 75 2.70 -0.19 -22.94
N CYS A 76 3.11 -1.45 -22.77
CA CYS A 76 3.70 -2.30 -23.82
C CYS A 76 4.93 -1.70 -24.53
N GLY A 77 5.65 -0.79 -23.87
CA GLY A 77 6.81 -0.14 -24.47
C GLY A 77 6.43 0.78 -25.65
N THR A 78 5.32 1.48 -25.54
CA THR A 78 4.85 2.43 -26.57
C THR A 78 5.85 3.55 -26.83
N SER A 79 6.72 3.86 -25.86
CA SER A 79 7.87 4.76 -26.02
C SER A 79 9.00 4.16 -26.87
N GLY A 80 8.96 2.86 -27.18
CA GLY A 80 10.03 2.10 -27.81
C GLY A 80 11.08 1.55 -26.83
N ALA A 81 10.95 1.83 -25.53
CA ALA A 81 11.77 1.22 -24.49
C ALA A 81 11.25 -0.18 -24.11
N PRO A 82 12.12 -1.11 -23.66
CA PRO A 82 11.67 -2.38 -23.11
C PRO A 82 10.77 -2.18 -21.88
N SER A 83 9.79 -3.07 -21.69
CA SER A 83 8.95 -3.07 -20.48
C SER A 83 9.80 -3.11 -19.21
N PRO A 84 9.53 -2.25 -18.23
CA PRO A 84 10.28 -2.19 -16.97
C PRO A 84 10.25 -3.48 -16.16
N VAL A 85 9.15 -4.23 -16.23
CA VAL A 85 8.96 -5.52 -15.54
C VAL A 85 8.81 -6.63 -16.56
N VAL A 86 9.73 -7.58 -16.54
CA VAL A 86 9.73 -8.74 -17.45
C VAL A 86 9.68 -10.03 -16.63
N VAL A 87 8.71 -10.89 -16.92
CA VAL A 87 8.55 -12.23 -16.37
C VAL A 87 8.95 -13.27 -17.42
N SER A 88 9.76 -14.26 -17.03
CA SER A 88 10.21 -15.34 -17.91
C SER A 88 10.34 -16.66 -17.15
N HIS A 89 10.56 -17.78 -17.85
CA HIS A 89 10.80 -19.11 -17.29
C HIS A 89 9.76 -19.52 -16.22
N VAL A 90 8.47 -19.33 -16.56
CA VAL A 90 7.36 -19.68 -15.65
C VAL A 90 7.30 -21.16 -15.40
N VAL A 91 7.20 -21.56 -14.12
CA VAL A 91 7.04 -22.94 -13.64
C VAL A 91 5.78 -23.00 -12.78
N GLY A 92 5.00 -24.07 -12.91
CA GLY A 92 3.71 -24.23 -12.20
C GLY A 92 2.51 -23.76 -12.98
N GLY A 93 2.71 -23.40 -14.26
CA GLY A 93 1.67 -23.05 -15.21
C GLY A 93 2.24 -22.64 -16.57
N THR A 94 1.36 -22.39 -17.53
CA THR A 94 1.72 -21.94 -18.88
C THR A 94 1.39 -20.47 -19.04
N PRO A 95 2.36 -19.59 -19.29
CA PRO A 95 2.10 -18.17 -19.47
C PRO A 95 1.39 -17.91 -20.81
N GLY A 96 0.40 -17.02 -20.79
CA GLY A 96 -0.24 -16.45 -21.97
C GLY A 96 0.41 -15.12 -22.39
N PRO A 97 -0.20 -14.41 -23.34
CA PRO A 97 0.24 -13.06 -23.68
C PRO A 97 -0.04 -12.08 -22.53
N LEU A 98 0.72 -10.98 -22.52
CA LEU A 98 0.41 -9.82 -21.70
C LEU A 98 -0.89 -9.16 -22.20
N THR A 99 -1.71 -8.71 -21.25
CA THR A 99 -2.98 -8.01 -21.51
C THR A 99 -3.09 -6.77 -20.62
N VAL A 100 -4.16 -6.00 -20.79
CA VAL A 100 -4.44 -4.78 -20.01
C VAL A 100 -3.21 -3.86 -20.03
N ASP A 101 -2.84 -3.40 -21.23
CA ASP A 101 -1.69 -2.52 -21.44
C ASP A 101 -0.37 -3.07 -20.84
N CYS A 102 -0.17 -4.39 -20.99
CA CYS A 102 0.99 -5.15 -20.46
C CYS A 102 1.11 -5.17 -18.92
N THR A 103 0.06 -4.81 -18.20
CA THR A 103 0.02 -4.89 -16.73
C THR A 103 -0.57 -6.18 -16.18
N ALA A 104 -1.04 -7.10 -17.02
CA ALA A 104 -1.57 -8.39 -16.62
C ALA A 104 -0.96 -9.54 -17.41
N LEU A 105 -0.42 -10.55 -16.71
CA LEU A 105 0.09 -11.79 -17.28
C LEU A 105 -0.79 -12.95 -16.83
N ARG A 106 -1.50 -13.55 -17.79
CA ARG A 106 -2.28 -14.77 -17.56
C ARG A 106 -1.36 -15.98 -17.41
N ILE A 107 -1.65 -16.84 -16.43
CA ILE A 107 -0.96 -18.14 -16.25
C ILE A 107 -2.01 -19.22 -16.13
N VAL A 108 -2.08 -20.13 -17.10
CA VAL A 108 -2.96 -21.30 -17.10
C VAL A 108 -2.36 -22.37 -16.19
N LEU A 109 -3.11 -22.81 -15.19
CA LEU A 109 -2.69 -23.87 -14.27
C LEU A 109 -2.72 -25.24 -14.97
N PRO A 110 -1.80 -26.17 -14.63
CA PRO A 110 -1.77 -27.51 -15.23
C PRO A 110 -3.07 -28.29 -14.99
N GLU A 111 -3.64 -28.13 -13.79
CA GLU A 111 -4.90 -28.72 -13.36
C GLU A 111 -5.75 -27.65 -12.66
N PRO A 112 -7.09 -27.75 -12.73
CA PRO A 112 -7.97 -26.84 -12.00
C PRO A 112 -7.72 -26.94 -10.49
N LEU A 113 -7.43 -25.82 -9.85
CA LEU A 113 -7.19 -25.73 -8.40
C LEU A 113 -8.53 -25.65 -7.67
N ALA A 114 -8.94 -26.73 -7.01
CA ALA A 114 -10.20 -26.75 -6.27
C ALA A 114 -10.17 -25.84 -5.03
N ARG A 115 -11.37 -25.49 -4.53
CA ARG A 115 -11.50 -24.68 -3.30
C ARG A 115 -10.72 -25.31 -2.15
N GLY A 116 -9.91 -24.49 -1.47
CA GLY A 116 -9.09 -24.89 -0.34
C GLY A 116 -7.74 -25.51 -0.72
N GLU A 117 -7.54 -25.89 -1.98
CA GLU A 117 -6.26 -26.40 -2.46
C GLU A 117 -5.21 -25.31 -2.58
N ARG A 118 -3.93 -25.71 -2.50
CA ARG A 118 -2.76 -24.84 -2.59
C ARG A 118 -1.94 -25.18 -3.82
N THR A 119 -1.37 -24.14 -4.43
CA THR A 119 -0.39 -24.29 -5.50
C THR A 119 0.68 -23.21 -5.41
N SER A 120 1.65 -23.27 -6.29
CA SER A 120 2.64 -22.19 -6.45
C SER A 120 3.03 -22.02 -7.91
N VAL A 121 3.29 -20.78 -8.27
CA VAL A 121 3.89 -20.39 -9.53
C VAL A 121 5.25 -19.77 -9.22
N ALA A 122 6.28 -20.11 -9.99
CA ALA A 122 7.61 -19.51 -9.87
C ALA A 122 8.09 -19.04 -11.24
N PHE A 123 8.87 -17.96 -11.26
CA PHE A 123 9.36 -17.35 -12.49
C PHE A 123 10.64 -16.55 -12.24
N ASP A 124 11.38 -16.32 -13.30
CA ASP A 124 12.45 -15.34 -13.30
C ASP A 124 11.85 -13.95 -13.54
N VAL A 125 12.36 -12.96 -12.83
CA VAL A 125 11.95 -11.57 -12.95
C VAL A 125 13.15 -10.67 -13.24
N SER A 126 12.96 -9.73 -14.16
CA SER A 126 13.90 -8.67 -14.48
C SER A 126 13.20 -7.33 -14.35
N LEU A 127 13.76 -6.44 -13.53
CA LEU A 127 13.27 -5.10 -13.28
C LEU A 127 14.29 -4.09 -13.79
N THR A 128 13.83 -3.13 -14.58
CA THR A 128 14.62 -1.98 -15.03
C THR A 128 13.96 -0.73 -14.50
N VAL A 129 14.64 -0.01 -13.60
CA VAL A 129 14.14 1.23 -13.03
C VAL A 129 14.02 2.29 -14.11
N PRO A 130 12.82 2.81 -14.41
CA PRO A 130 12.64 3.83 -15.43
C PRO A 130 13.34 5.15 -15.08
N ASP A 131 13.75 5.89 -16.13
CA ASP A 131 14.34 7.22 -15.98
C ASP A 131 13.24 8.28 -15.85
N ARG A 132 12.59 8.27 -14.71
CA ARG A 132 11.55 9.24 -14.34
C ARG A 132 11.47 9.38 -12.81
N ASN A 133 11.04 10.53 -12.34
CA ASN A 133 10.71 10.72 -10.92
C ASN A 133 9.28 10.21 -10.67
N ALA A 134 9.19 8.97 -10.19
CA ALA A 134 7.93 8.26 -9.92
C ALA A 134 8.15 7.17 -8.88
N ARG A 135 7.06 6.58 -8.38
CA ARG A 135 7.07 5.45 -7.42
C ARG A 135 7.87 4.24 -7.90
N PHE A 136 7.87 3.96 -9.20
CA PHE A 136 8.83 3.08 -9.86
C PHE A 136 9.65 3.94 -10.82
N GLY A 137 10.81 4.39 -10.33
CA GLY A 137 11.61 5.37 -11.03
C GLY A 137 12.86 5.79 -10.26
N ARG A 138 13.39 6.95 -10.60
CA ARG A 138 14.62 7.47 -9.98
C ARG A 138 14.59 8.98 -9.78
N GLU A 139 15.38 9.43 -8.81
CA GLU A 139 15.77 10.82 -8.60
C GLU A 139 17.25 10.87 -8.27
N GLY A 140 18.04 11.50 -9.12
CA GLY A 140 19.49 11.53 -8.96
C GLY A 140 20.10 10.12 -8.83
N ALA A 141 20.74 9.85 -7.69
CA ALA A 141 21.30 8.54 -7.35
C ALA A 141 20.32 7.62 -6.61
N SER A 142 19.11 8.09 -6.29
CA SER A 142 18.07 7.32 -5.62
C SER A 142 17.26 6.53 -6.64
N ARG A 143 16.92 5.29 -6.30
CA ARG A 143 16.06 4.38 -7.07
C ARG A 143 14.88 4.00 -6.21
N PHE A 144 13.68 4.07 -6.78
CA PHE A 144 12.44 3.71 -6.13
C PHE A 144 11.83 2.50 -6.84
N LEU A 145 11.44 1.49 -6.11
CA LEU A 145 10.89 0.25 -6.66
C LEU A 145 9.57 -0.08 -5.93
N GLY A 146 8.62 0.84 -6.09
CA GLY A 146 7.24 0.67 -5.68
C GLY A 146 6.42 0.01 -6.78
N ASN A 147 5.51 -0.91 -6.43
CA ASN A 147 4.70 -1.68 -7.39
C ASN A 147 5.54 -2.37 -8.49
N ALA A 148 6.81 -2.67 -8.19
CA ALA A 148 7.75 -3.25 -9.15
C ALA A 148 7.67 -4.78 -9.22
N LEU A 149 7.30 -5.45 -8.12
CA LEU A 149 7.15 -6.92 -8.11
C LEU A 149 5.85 -7.35 -8.79
N PRO A 150 5.86 -8.45 -9.57
CA PRO A 150 4.65 -9.12 -10.01
C PRO A 150 3.84 -9.62 -8.80
N VAL A 151 2.56 -9.27 -8.71
CA VAL A 151 1.68 -9.74 -7.64
C VAL A 151 0.44 -10.43 -8.21
N LEU A 152 -0.14 -11.37 -7.47
CA LEU A 152 -1.39 -12.04 -7.87
C LEU A 152 -2.53 -11.02 -7.94
N ALA A 153 -3.27 -11.05 -9.04
CA ALA A 153 -4.53 -10.34 -9.14
C ALA A 153 -5.55 -10.88 -8.13
N VAL A 154 -6.43 -10.03 -7.67
CA VAL A 154 -7.57 -10.43 -6.83
C VAL A 154 -8.65 -11.07 -7.70
N HIS A 155 -9.28 -12.11 -7.18
CA HIS A 155 -10.46 -12.77 -7.74
C HIS A 155 -11.56 -12.84 -6.70
N ASP A 156 -12.74 -12.37 -7.03
CA ASP A 156 -13.90 -12.41 -6.13
C ASP A 156 -15.19 -12.81 -6.90
N ALA A 157 -16.35 -12.46 -6.38
CA ALA A 157 -17.63 -12.75 -7.03
C ALA A 157 -17.81 -12.04 -8.38
N LYS A 158 -17.06 -10.98 -8.66
CA LYS A 158 -17.06 -10.26 -9.94
C LYS A 158 -16.05 -10.84 -10.94
N GLY A 159 -15.24 -11.82 -10.53
CA GLY A 159 -14.17 -12.42 -11.31
C GLY A 159 -12.79 -11.83 -11.00
N TRP A 160 -11.88 -11.86 -11.98
CA TRP A 160 -10.53 -11.30 -11.86
C TRP A 160 -10.56 -9.78 -11.95
N HIS A 161 -9.97 -9.09 -10.99
CA HIS A 161 -9.75 -7.64 -11.01
C HIS A 161 -8.52 -7.33 -11.86
N LEU A 162 -8.78 -6.94 -13.10
CA LEU A 162 -7.77 -6.63 -14.11
C LEU A 162 -7.92 -5.19 -14.62
N ASP A 163 -8.32 -4.30 -13.76
CA ASP A 163 -8.53 -2.89 -14.09
C ASP A 163 -7.25 -2.25 -14.64
N PRO A 164 -7.35 -1.28 -15.56
CA PRO A 164 -6.18 -0.63 -16.14
C PRO A 164 -5.42 0.19 -15.10
N TYR A 165 -4.12 0.38 -15.31
CA TYR A 165 -3.34 1.35 -14.57
C TYR A 165 -3.80 2.78 -14.89
N VAL A 166 -3.96 3.61 -13.86
CA VAL A 166 -4.29 5.03 -14.00
C VAL A 166 -3.20 5.85 -13.30
N ALA A 167 -2.47 6.64 -14.06
CA ALA A 167 -1.34 7.43 -13.55
C ALA A 167 -1.75 8.66 -12.69
N LEU A 168 -3.06 8.90 -12.54
CA LEU A 168 -3.60 10.05 -11.80
C LEU A 168 -3.47 9.90 -10.28
N GLY A 169 -3.46 8.66 -9.79
CA GLY A 169 -3.39 8.29 -8.39
C GLY A 169 -3.11 6.80 -8.24
N GLU A 170 -3.62 6.21 -7.18
CA GLU A 170 -3.55 4.78 -6.92
C GLU A 170 -4.69 4.06 -7.68
N SER A 171 -4.34 2.96 -8.34
CA SER A 171 -5.30 2.13 -9.07
C SER A 171 -5.03 0.65 -8.83
N PHE A 172 -4.51 0.35 -7.64
CA PHE A 172 -4.06 -0.98 -7.26
C PHE A 172 -5.13 -1.72 -6.48
N TYR A 173 -5.08 -3.02 -6.54
CA TYR A 173 -5.88 -3.87 -5.69
C TYR A 173 -5.10 -5.14 -5.36
N ALA A 174 -4.77 -5.30 -4.09
CA ALA A 174 -4.05 -6.46 -3.59
C ALA A 174 -4.55 -6.90 -2.20
N LEU A 175 -4.52 -8.19 -1.93
CA LEU A 175 -4.84 -8.75 -0.62
C LEU A 175 -3.58 -8.80 0.26
N ALA A 176 -3.76 -8.59 1.56
CA ALA A 176 -2.67 -8.70 2.53
C ALA A 176 -1.99 -10.08 2.45
N SER A 177 -0.70 -10.08 2.20
CA SER A 177 0.13 -11.25 1.87
C SER A 177 1.44 -11.25 2.65
N ASP A 178 2.15 -12.37 2.63
CA ASP A 178 3.43 -12.49 3.32
C ASP A 178 4.59 -12.43 2.30
N PHE A 179 5.60 -11.61 2.56
CA PHE A 179 6.78 -11.48 1.70
C PHE A 179 8.06 -11.88 2.45
N ARG A 180 8.90 -12.64 1.78
CA ARG A 180 10.26 -13.03 2.19
C ARG A 180 11.20 -12.64 1.06
N VAL A 181 11.89 -11.52 1.23
CA VAL A 181 12.64 -10.89 0.15
C VAL A 181 14.13 -10.82 0.50
N ARG A 182 14.96 -11.19 -0.46
CA ARG A 182 16.44 -11.10 -0.40
C ARG A 182 16.91 -10.22 -1.54
N LEU A 183 17.55 -9.11 -1.20
CA LEU A 183 18.07 -8.12 -2.13
C LEU A 183 19.61 -8.10 -2.02
N ASP A 184 20.31 -8.66 -2.98
CA ASP A 184 21.78 -8.62 -3.09
C ASP A 184 22.16 -7.36 -3.87
N HIS A 185 22.92 -6.47 -3.26
CA HIS A 185 23.26 -5.15 -3.81
C HIS A 185 24.69 -4.72 -3.43
N PRO A 186 25.30 -3.75 -4.14
CA PRO A 186 26.56 -3.14 -3.73
C PRO A 186 26.50 -2.57 -2.30
N SER A 187 27.55 -2.77 -1.52
CA SER A 187 27.61 -2.30 -0.13
C SER A 187 27.59 -0.77 0.01
N ALA A 188 27.84 -0.04 -1.07
CA ALA A 188 27.75 1.42 -1.11
C ALA A 188 26.29 1.91 -1.08
N LEU A 189 25.33 1.08 -1.48
CA LEU A 189 23.90 1.39 -1.43
C LEU A 189 23.31 1.05 -0.07
N LYS A 190 22.37 1.89 0.38
CA LYS A 190 21.42 1.57 1.44
C LYS A 190 20.12 1.15 0.78
N VAL A 191 19.51 0.09 1.30
CA VAL A 191 18.30 -0.49 0.72
C VAL A 191 17.22 -0.63 1.81
N PRO A 192 16.49 0.48 2.14
CA PRO A 192 15.26 0.40 2.92
C PRO A 192 14.20 -0.40 2.17
N ALA A 193 13.37 -1.15 2.89
CA ALA A 193 12.35 -2.01 2.28
C ALA A 193 11.19 -2.25 3.24
N THR A 194 10.01 -2.51 2.67
CA THR A 194 8.81 -2.99 3.38
C THR A 194 9.16 -4.13 4.34
N GLY A 195 8.66 -4.07 5.58
CA GLY A 195 8.80 -5.13 6.59
C GLY A 195 10.02 -4.95 7.49
N ARG A 196 10.28 -5.99 8.30
CA ARG A 196 11.46 -5.99 9.17
C ARG A 196 12.69 -6.41 8.38
N THR A 197 13.68 -5.54 8.36
CA THR A 197 14.88 -5.72 7.56
C THR A 197 16.11 -6.03 8.41
N ARG A 198 17.02 -6.79 7.83
CA ARG A 198 18.37 -7.01 8.35
C ARG A 198 19.36 -7.11 7.19
N THR A 199 20.59 -6.68 7.43
CA THR A 199 21.68 -6.79 6.47
C THR A 199 22.58 -7.98 6.81
N LEU A 200 23.02 -8.71 5.79
CA LEU A 200 23.97 -9.82 5.89
C LEU A 200 25.15 -9.54 4.95
N PRO A 201 26.36 -10.03 5.26
CA PRO A 201 27.47 -10.01 4.32
C PRO A 201 27.10 -10.76 3.03
N GLY A 202 27.39 -10.17 1.88
CA GLY A 202 27.33 -10.79 0.56
C GLY A 202 28.71 -11.21 0.05
N ALA A 203 28.87 -11.37 -1.27
CA ALA A 203 30.17 -11.48 -1.93
C ALA A 203 31.02 -10.21 -1.68
N PRO A 204 32.33 -10.23 -1.91
CA PRO A 204 33.17 -9.04 -1.74
C PRO A 204 32.60 -7.80 -2.42
N GLY A 205 32.45 -6.69 -1.67
CA GLY A 205 31.85 -5.44 -2.12
C GLY A 205 30.31 -5.44 -2.16
N ARG A 206 29.65 -6.51 -1.68
CA ARG A 206 28.19 -6.62 -1.70
C ARG A 206 27.60 -6.88 -0.31
N THR A 207 26.36 -6.51 -0.17
CA THR A 207 25.52 -6.71 1.02
C THR A 207 24.21 -7.36 0.57
N VAL A 208 23.62 -8.17 1.43
CA VAL A 208 22.28 -8.74 1.23
C VAL A 208 21.33 -8.14 2.26
N THR A 209 20.36 -7.36 1.82
CA THR A 209 19.22 -6.97 2.64
C THR A 209 18.19 -8.09 2.63
N VAL A 210 17.81 -8.57 3.79
CA VAL A 210 16.74 -9.58 3.96
C VAL A 210 15.58 -8.90 4.65
N SER A 211 14.42 -8.95 4.02
CA SER A 211 13.17 -8.44 4.59
C SER A 211 12.16 -9.55 4.85
N VAL A 212 11.45 -9.41 5.95
CA VAL A 212 10.31 -10.24 6.35
C VAL A 212 9.14 -9.29 6.58
N ALA A 213 8.16 -9.35 5.70
CA ALA A 213 6.94 -8.57 5.79
C ALA A 213 5.74 -9.52 5.86
N ASP A 214 4.99 -9.45 6.94
CA ASP A 214 3.82 -10.28 7.18
C ASP A 214 2.55 -9.44 7.02
N ARG A 215 1.59 -9.93 6.24
CA ARG A 215 0.29 -9.30 6.02
C ARG A 215 0.38 -7.87 5.49
N VAL A 216 1.20 -7.66 4.46
CA VAL A 216 1.31 -6.40 3.72
C VAL A 216 0.63 -6.52 2.36
N ARG A 217 0.07 -5.43 1.85
CA ARG A 217 -0.61 -5.44 0.54
C ARG A 217 0.34 -5.34 -0.61
N ASP A 218 1.48 -4.69 -0.39
CA ASP A 218 2.50 -4.50 -1.38
C ASP A 218 3.89 -4.61 -0.75
N PHE A 219 4.91 -4.74 -1.58
CA PHE A 219 6.30 -4.76 -1.17
C PHE A 219 7.10 -3.79 -2.02
N ALA A 220 7.64 -2.77 -1.39
CA ALA A 220 8.48 -1.78 -2.02
C ALA A 220 9.87 -1.72 -1.38
N TRP A 221 10.84 -1.19 -2.13
CA TRP A 221 12.15 -0.82 -1.61
C TRP A 221 12.71 0.38 -2.37
N ALA A 222 13.67 1.04 -1.75
CA ALA A 222 14.50 2.01 -2.44
C ALA A 222 15.96 1.59 -2.38
N ALA A 223 16.79 2.13 -3.27
CA ALA A 223 18.22 1.90 -3.28
C ALA A 223 18.97 3.20 -3.59
N GLY A 224 19.94 3.56 -2.78
CA GLY A 224 20.70 4.79 -2.98
C GLY A 224 21.81 5.00 -1.94
N PRO A 225 22.68 6.02 -2.14
CA PRO A 225 23.72 6.39 -1.18
C PRO A 225 23.15 7.23 -0.03
N PHE A 226 22.04 6.80 0.54
CA PHE A 226 21.31 7.54 1.56
C PHE A 226 22.12 7.78 2.84
N ARG A 227 21.96 8.96 3.44
CA ARG A 227 22.23 9.20 4.86
C ARG A 227 21.14 8.52 5.67
N THR A 228 21.45 8.10 6.91
CA THR A 228 20.50 7.32 7.73
C THR A 228 20.51 7.77 9.17
N ALA A 229 19.35 7.71 9.80
CA ALA A 229 19.21 7.83 11.26
C ALA A 229 17.99 7.03 11.73
N THR A 230 17.91 6.74 13.03
CA THR A 230 16.82 5.99 13.62
C THR A 230 16.23 6.71 14.82
N ARG A 231 14.94 6.51 15.04
CA ARG A 231 14.22 6.87 16.28
C ARG A 231 13.29 5.73 16.65
N THR A 232 12.97 5.62 17.92
CA THR A 232 11.96 4.68 18.40
C THR A 232 10.81 5.47 18.96
N THR A 233 9.57 5.13 18.56
CA THR A 233 8.38 5.77 19.12
C THR A 233 8.16 5.35 20.58
N PRO A 234 7.39 6.09 21.39
CA PRO A 234 6.98 5.65 22.73
C PRO A 234 6.32 4.26 22.71
N GLY A 235 5.58 3.93 21.67
CA GLY A 235 4.95 2.62 21.45
C GLY A 235 5.93 1.49 21.05
N GLY A 236 7.23 1.76 20.90
CA GLY A 236 8.27 0.78 20.59
C GLY A 236 8.46 0.49 19.10
N VAL A 237 7.88 1.27 18.19
CA VAL A 237 8.08 1.13 16.74
C VAL A 237 9.43 1.76 16.37
N LEU A 238 10.24 1.03 15.61
CA LEU A 238 11.51 1.54 15.05
C LEU A 238 11.24 2.34 13.78
N VAL A 239 11.46 3.66 13.82
CA VAL A 239 11.41 4.53 12.64
C VAL A 239 12.83 4.73 12.12
N ARG A 240 13.10 4.24 10.92
CA ARG A 240 14.37 4.43 10.21
C ARG A 240 14.18 5.45 9.11
N SER A 241 15.03 6.44 9.09
CA SER A 241 14.99 7.52 8.10
C SER A 241 16.18 7.41 7.17
N PHE A 242 15.93 7.56 5.89
CA PHE A 242 16.89 7.51 4.80
C PHE A 242 16.70 8.75 3.94
N TRP A 243 17.75 9.51 3.64
CA TRP A 243 17.61 10.72 2.82
C TRP A 243 18.78 10.93 1.88
N ALA A 244 18.50 11.52 0.72
CA ALA A 244 19.51 11.94 -0.24
C ALA A 244 20.37 13.06 0.33
N ALA A 245 21.60 13.18 -0.13
CA ALA A 245 22.57 14.11 0.47
C ALA A 245 22.18 15.59 0.29
N ASP A 246 21.38 15.90 -0.71
CA ASP A 246 20.86 17.22 -1.11
C ASP A 246 19.46 17.53 -0.55
N THR A 247 18.84 16.58 0.16
CA THR A 247 17.56 16.85 0.83
C THR A 247 17.75 17.91 1.93
N PRO A 248 16.90 18.95 2.01
CA PRO A 248 17.00 20.04 2.98
C PRO A 248 17.01 19.54 4.43
N ALA A 249 18.03 19.95 5.20
CA ALA A 249 18.24 19.42 6.54
C ALA A 249 17.11 19.77 7.52
N ALA A 250 16.52 20.97 7.41
CA ALA A 250 15.38 21.38 8.23
C ALA A 250 14.16 20.49 7.94
N GLY A 251 13.85 20.27 6.68
CA GLY A 251 12.76 19.40 6.26
C GLY A 251 12.95 17.94 6.67
N VAL A 252 14.18 17.41 6.57
CA VAL A 252 14.50 16.06 7.08
C VAL A 252 14.17 15.94 8.56
N GLU A 253 14.53 16.92 9.37
CA GLU A 253 14.27 16.86 10.82
C GLU A 253 12.79 17.00 11.16
N LEU A 254 12.04 17.86 10.45
CA LEU A 254 10.59 17.97 10.58
C LEU A 254 9.90 16.63 10.19
N THR A 255 10.20 16.12 9.00
CA THR A 255 9.62 14.85 8.51
C THR A 255 9.90 13.68 9.48
N ARG A 256 11.11 13.60 10.06
CA ARG A 256 11.46 12.58 11.04
C ARG A 256 10.70 12.73 12.36
N THR A 257 10.45 13.96 12.77
CA THR A 257 9.69 14.26 13.99
C THR A 257 8.23 13.89 13.81
N ASP A 258 7.64 14.29 12.69
CA ASP A 258 6.25 14.04 12.37
C ASP A 258 5.97 12.56 12.12
N ALA A 259 6.90 11.81 11.49
CA ALA A 259 6.77 10.36 11.33
C ALA A 259 6.67 9.63 12.68
N VAL A 260 7.48 10.01 13.67
CA VAL A 260 7.41 9.42 15.02
C VAL A 260 6.11 9.79 15.72
N ALA A 261 5.73 11.08 15.65
CA ALA A 261 4.54 11.58 16.34
C ALA A 261 3.24 11.00 15.73
N SER A 262 3.16 10.89 14.39
CA SER A 262 1.98 10.36 13.70
C SER A 262 1.79 8.85 13.95
N ILE A 263 2.86 8.04 13.91
CA ILE A 263 2.78 6.60 14.26
C ILE A 263 2.26 6.41 15.69
N ASP A 264 2.74 7.21 16.65
CA ASP A 264 2.33 7.08 18.04
C ASP A 264 0.85 7.50 18.21
N ARG A 265 0.48 8.65 17.63
CA ARG A 265 -0.88 9.18 17.71
C ARG A 265 -1.89 8.26 17.02
N PHE A 266 -1.66 7.88 15.78
CA PHE A 266 -2.58 7.02 15.02
C PHE A 266 -2.67 5.61 15.62
N GLY A 267 -1.57 5.14 16.23
CA GLY A 267 -1.58 3.90 17.01
C GLY A 267 -2.53 3.93 18.21
N GLN A 268 -2.74 5.08 18.82
CA GLN A 268 -3.71 5.29 19.91
C GLN A 268 -5.14 5.44 19.38
N GLU A 269 -5.29 6.17 18.26
CA GLU A 269 -6.60 6.49 17.66
C GLU A 269 -7.22 5.29 16.94
N PHE A 270 -6.45 4.61 16.07
CA PHE A 270 -6.99 3.57 15.16
C PHE A 270 -6.63 2.13 15.57
N GLY A 271 -5.72 1.98 16.52
CA GLY A 271 -5.20 0.68 16.95
C GLY A 271 -3.70 0.57 16.73
N ARG A 272 -3.04 -0.27 17.56
CA ARG A 272 -1.58 -0.37 17.56
C ARG A 272 -1.02 -0.67 16.17
N TYR A 273 -0.01 0.10 15.75
CA TYR A 273 0.75 -0.16 14.51
C TYR A 273 1.33 -1.58 14.52
N PRO A 274 1.01 -2.43 13.53
CA PRO A 274 1.31 -3.85 13.63
C PRO A 274 2.72 -4.22 13.13
N TYR A 275 3.33 -3.35 12.31
CA TYR A 275 4.61 -3.62 11.69
C TYR A 275 5.74 -3.15 12.58
N GLY A 276 6.46 -3.65 13.34
CA GLY A 276 7.46 -3.16 14.30
C GLY A 276 8.50 -2.17 13.78
N GLU A 277 8.49 -1.83 12.47
CA GLU A 277 9.44 -0.98 11.77
C GLU A 277 8.72 -0.14 10.71
N LEU A 278 9.14 1.14 10.56
CA LEU A 278 8.75 2.01 9.46
C LEU A 278 10.01 2.63 8.86
N ASP A 279 10.18 2.50 7.54
CA ASP A 279 11.21 3.17 6.77
C ASP A 279 10.64 4.43 6.12
N VAL A 280 11.32 5.56 6.31
CA VAL A 280 10.97 6.85 5.70
C VAL A 280 12.10 7.26 4.75
N VAL A 281 11.83 7.24 3.45
CA VAL A 281 12.77 7.62 2.40
C VAL A 281 12.45 9.02 1.92
N MET A 282 13.41 9.93 2.01
CA MET A 282 13.24 11.36 1.73
C MET A 282 14.17 11.80 0.60
N THR A 283 13.62 12.46 -0.40
CA THR A 283 14.35 13.10 -1.49
C THR A 283 13.75 14.47 -1.80
N PRO A 284 14.50 15.42 -2.36
CA PRO A 284 14.01 16.80 -2.50
C PRO A 284 12.93 16.99 -3.57
N GLU A 285 12.92 16.16 -4.62
CA GLU A 285 12.08 16.37 -5.81
C GLU A 285 10.99 15.31 -6.01
N PHE A 286 10.90 14.29 -5.13
CA PHE A 286 9.80 13.34 -5.19
C PHE A 286 8.46 14.07 -5.02
N GLY A 287 7.51 13.84 -5.93
CA GLY A 287 6.23 14.56 -5.89
C GLY A 287 5.29 13.98 -4.84
N GLY A 288 5.03 14.72 -3.74
CA GLY A 288 4.13 14.28 -2.68
C GLY A 288 4.72 13.17 -1.81
N GLY A 289 4.02 12.04 -1.71
CA GLY A 289 4.47 10.86 -0.98
C GLY A 289 3.98 9.56 -1.60
N MET A 290 4.35 8.44 -0.98
CA MET A 290 3.87 7.08 -1.25
C MET A 290 3.89 6.24 0.02
N GLU A 291 2.86 5.46 0.21
CA GLU A 291 2.41 4.90 1.48
C GLU A 291 2.67 3.41 1.67
N TYR A 292 3.65 2.80 1.00
CA TYR A 292 3.86 1.35 1.10
C TYR A 292 3.87 0.85 2.55
N PRO A 293 3.27 -0.31 2.84
CA PRO A 293 3.21 -0.82 4.20
C PRO A 293 4.61 -0.97 4.81
N GLY A 294 4.90 -0.23 5.86
CA GLY A 294 6.21 -0.21 6.52
C GLY A 294 7.32 0.53 5.78
N LEU A 295 7.03 1.18 4.65
CA LEU A 295 7.97 2.02 3.91
C LEU A 295 7.23 3.15 3.21
N VAL A 296 7.59 4.41 3.50
CA VAL A 296 7.01 5.58 2.82
C VAL A 296 8.09 6.34 2.06
N LEU A 297 7.72 6.85 0.88
CA LEU A 297 8.57 7.75 0.08
C LEU A 297 8.05 9.17 0.25
N ILE A 298 8.91 10.13 0.51
CA ILE A 298 8.51 11.51 0.84
C ILE A 298 9.33 12.51 0.03
N GLY A 299 8.63 13.36 -0.73
CA GLY A 299 9.19 14.60 -1.25
C GLY A 299 9.38 15.58 -0.11
N THR A 300 10.63 15.98 0.16
CA THR A 300 10.96 16.73 1.36
C THR A 300 11.59 18.08 1.01
N THR A 301 10.86 19.15 1.29
CA THR A 301 11.29 20.55 1.17
C THR A 301 11.86 21.08 2.49
N GLU A 302 12.21 22.37 2.57
CA GLU A 302 12.57 23.03 3.84
C GLU A 302 11.45 22.96 4.89
N GLU A 303 10.19 22.90 4.46
CA GLU A 303 8.98 22.88 5.28
C GLU A 303 8.57 21.43 5.68
N GLY A 304 9.38 20.42 5.35
CA GLY A 304 9.04 19.01 5.52
C GLY A 304 8.38 18.40 4.29
N GLY A 305 7.53 17.42 4.50
CA GLY A 305 6.80 16.70 3.45
C GLY A 305 5.51 16.08 3.96
N ALA A 306 4.82 15.35 3.09
CA ALA A 306 3.48 14.78 3.36
C ALA A 306 3.49 13.60 4.36
N VAL A 307 4.51 13.42 5.18
CA VAL A 307 4.75 12.22 5.98
C VAL A 307 3.59 11.84 6.91
N VAL A 308 2.84 12.81 7.43
CA VAL A 308 1.69 12.52 8.32
C VAL A 308 0.57 11.83 7.53
N HIS A 309 0.31 12.30 6.32
CA HIS A 309 -0.63 11.69 5.39
C HIS A 309 -0.18 10.26 5.03
N GLU A 310 1.08 10.06 4.63
CA GLU A 310 1.60 8.73 4.25
C GLU A 310 1.65 7.75 5.43
N VAL A 311 1.85 8.26 6.64
CA VAL A 311 1.76 7.42 7.86
C VAL A 311 0.32 7.05 8.16
N ALA A 312 -0.67 7.90 7.89
CA ALA A 312 -2.09 7.55 8.09
C ALA A 312 -2.53 6.40 7.19
N HIS A 313 -2.00 6.29 5.98
CA HIS A 313 -2.19 5.16 5.07
C HIS A 313 -1.68 3.82 5.63
N GLN A 314 -0.84 3.81 6.65
CA GLN A 314 -0.48 2.55 7.31
C GLN A 314 -1.70 1.87 7.94
N TRP A 315 -2.76 2.64 8.26
CA TRP A 315 -4.07 2.13 8.66
C TRP A 315 -5.05 2.12 7.49
N TRP A 316 -5.20 3.24 6.76
CA TRP A 316 -6.16 3.43 5.66
C TRP A 316 -5.49 3.11 4.32
N TYR A 317 -5.37 1.90 3.94
CA TYR A 317 -4.71 1.15 2.89
C TYR A 317 -3.96 -0.06 3.47
N GLY A 318 -2.89 0.14 4.27
CA GLY A 318 -2.04 -0.95 4.74
C GLY A 318 -2.82 -2.00 5.53
N ILE A 319 -3.61 -1.59 6.50
CA ILE A 319 -4.40 -2.45 7.40
C ILE A 319 -5.82 -2.61 6.90
N VAL A 320 -6.55 -1.53 6.74
CA VAL A 320 -7.89 -1.50 6.13
C VAL A 320 -7.71 -1.22 4.65
N GLY A 321 -7.75 -2.25 3.82
CA GLY A 321 -7.59 -2.08 2.38
C GLY A 321 -8.92 -1.89 1.67
N ASN A 322 -8.82 -1.40 0.47
CA ASN A 322 -9.90 -1.20 -0.48
C ASN A 322 -9.47 -1.68 -1.86
N ASP A 323 -10.39 -1.72 -2.78
CA ASP A 323 -10.13 -1.72 -4.20
C ASP A 323 -9.95 -0.25 -4.62
N GLU A 324 -8.69 0.21 -4.71
CA GLU A 324 -8.35 1.60 -4.97
C GLU A 324 -8.86 2.08 -6.33
N TYR A 325 -8.92 1.18 -7.32
CA TYR A 325 -9.49 1.51 -8.62
C TYR A 325 -10.99 1.82 -8.52
N SER A 326 -11.73 1.03 -7.76
CA SER A 326 -13.18 1.17 -7.62
C SER A 326 -13.61 2.21 -6.59
N SER A 327 -12.81 2.41 -5.54
CA SER A 327 -13.18 3.25 -4.39
C SER A 327 -11.96 3.97 -3.78
N PRO A 328 -11.32 4.88 -4.54
CA PRO A 328 -10.09 5.57 -4.11
C PRO A 328 -10.28 6.49 -2.89
N TRP A 329 -11.51 6.86 -2.55
CA TRP A 329 -11.79 7.73 -1.41
C TRP A 329 -11.61 7.04 -0.05
N LEU A 330 -11.65 5.69 -0.01
CA LEU A 330 -11.58 4.94 1.25
C LEU A 330 -10.20 4.93 1.90
N ASP A 331 -9.15 5.21 1.15
CA ASP A 331 -7.80 5.41 1.64
C ASP A 331 -7.44 6.89 1.71
N GLU A 332 -7.53 7.60 0.60
CA GLU A 332 -7.07 8.98 0.46
C GLU A 332 -7.83 9.97 1.33
N SER A 333 -9.17 9.86 1.35
CA SER A 333 -9.97 10.77 2.17
C SER A 333 -9.77 10.51 3.66
N PHE A 334 -9.58 9.25 4.06
CA PHE A 334 -9.32 8.88 5.45
C PHE A 334 -7.93 9.29 5.91
N ALA A 335 -6.91 9.09 5.08
CA ALA A 335 -5.56 9.52 5.38
C ALA A 335 -5.47 11.04 5.49
N GLN A 336 -6.11 11.76 4.58
CA GLN A 336 -6.15 13.22 4.62
C GLN A 336 -6.96 13.76 5.80
N TYR A 337 -8.06 13.11 6.17
CA TYR A 337 -8.82 13.46 7.38
C TYR A 337 -7.97 13.24 8.65
N ALA A 338 -7.23 12.14 8.73
CA ALA A 338 -6.30 11.89 9.83
C ALA A 338 -5.19 12.94 9.89
N ASN A 339 -4.68 13.38 8.72
CA ASN A 339 -3.71 14.47 8.62
C ASN A 339 -4.32 15.80 9.13
N PHE A 340 -5.54 16.16 8.73
CA PHE A 340 -6.24 17.36 9.23
C PHE A 340 -6.33 17.36 10.77
N ARG A 341 -6.73 16.24 11.34
CA ARG A 341 -6.81 16.08 12.80
C ARG A 341 -5.44 16.16 13.49
N PHE A 342 -4.41 15.60 12.87
CA PHE A 342 -3.04 15.66 13.39
C PHE A 342 -2.53 17.11 13.43
N GLN A 343 -2.73 17.84 12.34
CA GLN A 343 -2.31 19.24 12.20
C GLN A 343 -3.19 20.21 13.00
N GLY A 344 -4.37 19.79 13.45
CA GLY A 344 -5.34 20.66 14.12
C GLY A 344 -5.92 21.71 13.18
N TRP A 345 -6.09 21.38 11.89
CA TRP A 345 -6.64 22.30 10.91
C TRP A 345 -8.11 22.59 11.19
N ASP A 346 -8.51 23.86 10.98
CA ASP A 346 -9.89 24.27 11.03
C ASP A 346 -10.63 23.77 9.78
N THR A 347 -11.68 22.98 9.99
CA THR A 347 -12.49 22.42 8.93
C THR A 347 -13.84 23.15 8.73
N ASN A 348 -14.06 24.30 9.37
CA ASN A 348 -15.33 25.04 9.26
C ASN A 348 -15.59 25.57 7.84
N ASP A 349 -14.53 26.00 7.15
CA ASP A 349 -14.60 26.49 5.77
C ASP A 349 -14.15 25.45 4.74
N CYS A 350 -14.13 24.17 5.13
CA CYS A 350 -13.58 23.06 4.37
C CYS A 350 -14.19 22.91 2.96
N TRP A 351 -15.45 23.33 2.79
CA TRP A 351 -16.18 23.24 1.51
C TRP A 351 -16.00 24.45 0.59
N SER A 352 -15.32 25.50 1.03
CA SER A 352 -15.22 26.78 0.27
C SER A 352 -14.60 26.62 -1.12
N ASP A 353 -13.67 25.68 -1.26
CA ASP A 353 -12.91 25.42 -2.49
C ASP A 353 -13.30 24.12 -3.19
N VAL A 354 -14.44 23.52 -2.80
CA VAL A 354 -14.93 22.27 -3.40
C VAL A 354 -15.89 22.58 -4.56
N TYR A 355 -15.46 22.24 -5.77
CA TYR A 355 -16.24 22.42 -7.00
C TYR A 355 -16.39 21.08 -7.72
N TRP A 356 -17.63 20.59 -7.83
CA TRP A 356 -17.93 19.35 -8.51
C TRP A 356 -17.98 19.55 -10.03
N PRO A 357 -17.42 18.60 -10.84
CA PRO A 357 -17.38 18.74 -12.30
C PRO A 357 -18.78 18.69 -12.94
N ASP A 358 -19.71 17.97 -12.34
CA ASP A 358 -21.10 17.84 -12.78
C ASP A 358 -22.02 17.37 -11.64
N ASP A 359 -23.32 17.32 -11.91
CA ASP A 359 -24.33 16.93 -10.91
C ASP A 359 -24.32 15.43 -10.59
N ASN A 360 -23.70 14.60 -11.43
CA ASN A 360 -23.60 13.16 -11.26
C ASN A 360 -22.30 12.73 -10.55
N ALA A 361 -21.34 13.65 -10.40
CA ALA A 361 -20.10 13.38 -9.72
C ALA A 361 -20.37 12.93 -8.28
N THR A 362 -19.76 11.82 -7.86
CA THR A 362 -19.80 11.29 -6.49
C THR A 362 -18.40 11.18 -5.93
N LEU A 363 -18.26 11.33 -4.62
CA LEU A 363 -16.98 11.13 -3.95
C LEU A 363 -16.48 9.68 -4.11
N THR A 364 -17.42 8.74 -4.20
CA THR A 364 -17.18 7.31 -4.35
C THR A 364 -16.92 6.86 -5.80
N ALA A 365 -16.75 7.81 -6.73
CA ALA A 365 -16.50 7.50 -8.13
C ALA A 365 -15.16 6.77 -8.30
N SER A 366 -15.12 5.84 -9.26
CA SER A 366 -13.93 5.03 -9.56
C SER A 366 -12.84 5.82 -10.29
N MET A 367 -11.64 5.26 -10.34
CA MET A 367 -10.54 5.80 -11.14
C MET A 367 -10.88 5.87 -12.64
N ALA A 368 -11.77 5.00 -13.13
CA ALA A 368 -12.30 5.12 -14.50
C ALA A 368 -13.02 6.47 -14.74
N TYR A 369 -13.82 6.92 -13.77
CA TYR A 369 -14.46 8.22 -13.84
C TYR A 369 -13.44 9.37 -13.70
N TRP A 370 -12.61 9.32 -12.67
CA TRP A 370 -11.63 10.37 -12.39
C TRP A 370 -10.61 10.56 -13.51
N SER A 371 -10.21 9.48 -14.20
CA SER A 371 -9.31 9.56 -15.36
C SER A 371 -9.90 10.38 -16.52
N GLN A 372 -11.22 10.44 -16.64
CA GLN A 372 -11.93 11.26 -17.64
C GLN A 372 -12.13 12.71 -17.15
N GLN A 373 -12.20 12.92 -15.85
CA GLN A 373 -12.37 14.22 -15.19
C GLN A 373 -11.02 14.77 -14.70
N ARG A 374 -10.07 14.89 -15.62
CA ARG A 374 -8.70 15.33 -15.31
C ARG A 374 -8.68 16.64 -14.51
N GLY A 375 -7.94 16.63 -13.40
CA GLY A 375 -7.86 17.79 -12.49
C GLY A 375 -8.96 17.83 -11.42
N GLN A 376 -9.92 16.88 -11.42
CA GLN A 376 -10.97 16.80 -10.39
C GLN A 376 -10.74 15.67 -9.37
N TYR A 377 -9.77 14.79 -9.61
CA TYR A 377 -9.41 13.72 -8.67
C TYR A 377 -9.01 14.26 -7.29
N HIS A 378 -8.50 15.51 -7.23
CA HIS A 378 -8.19 16.17 -5.96
C HIS A 378 -9.39 16.23 -4.98
N LEU A 379 -10.62 16.02 -5.46
CA LEU A 379 -11.82 15.97 -4.60
C LEU A 379 -11.77 14.86 -3.56
N VAL A 380 -11.08 13.76 -3.82
CA VAL A 380 -10.89 12.72 -2.78
C VAL A 380 -10.02 13.22 -1.63
N TYR A 381 -9.14 14.20 -1.89
CA TYR A 381 -8.25 14.85 -0.89
C TYR A 381 -8.84 16.13 -0.28
N THR A 382 -9.92 16.67 -0.85
CA THR A 382 -10.54 17.91 -0.38
C THR A 382 -11.96 17.66 0.13
N ALA A 383 -12.89 17.24 -0.74
CA ALA A 383 -14.28 16.94 -0.34
C ALA A 383 -14.39 15.75 0.61
N GLY A 384 -13.56 14.72 0.41
CA GLY A 384 -13.57 13.52 1.24
C GLY A 384 -13.28 13.76 2.72
N PRO A 385 -12.15 14.38 3.10
CA PRO A 385 -11.90 14.70 4.50
C PRO A 385 -12.90 15.71 5.07
N CYS A 386 -13.49 16.61 4.24
CA CYS A 386 -14.56 17.50 4.66
C CYS A 386 -15.84 16.72 5.02
N ALA A 387 -16.21 15.71 4.23
CA ALA A 387 -17.34 14.83 4.53
C ALA A 387 -17.11 14.05 5.84
N LEU A 388 -15.90 13.55 6.09
CA LEU A 388 -15.55 12.88 7.33
C LEU A 388 -15.56 13.84 8.53
N ALA A 389 -15.13 15.10 8.36
CA ALA A 389 -15.23 16.13 9.39
C ALA A 389 -16.69 16.51 9.70
N ASP A 390 -17.56 16.56 8.70
CA ASP A 390 -19.00 16.77 8.89
C ASP A 390 -19.65 15.56 9.59
N LEU A 391 -19.21 14.34 9.28
CA LEU A 391 -19.65 13.14 9.98
C LEU A 391 -19.24 13.20 11.47
N GLU A 392 -18.02 13.65 11.77
CA GLU A 392 -17.58 13.88 13.16
C GLU A 392 -18.46 14.92 13.87
N ARG A 393 -18.81 16.02 13.20
CA ARG A 393 -19.74 17.02 13.77
C ARG A 393 -21.14 16.44 14.03
N THR A 394 -21.59 15.55 13.15
CA THR A 394 -22.91 14.90 13.27
C THR A 394 -22.94 13.87 14.39
N LEU A 395 -21.90 13.04 14.52
CA LEU A 395 -21.84 11.95 15.51
C LEU A 395 -21.29 12.39 16.87
N GLY A 396 -20.51 13.46 16.89
CA GLY A 396 -19.67 13.89 18.01
C GLY A 396 -18.32 13.19 18.01
N ALA A 397 -17.29 13.89 18.50
CA ALA A 397 -15.89 13.47 18.43
C ALA A 397 -15.63 12.08 19.08
N ASP A 398 -16.22 11.81 20.24
CA ASP A 398 -16.05 10.53 20.94
C ASP A 398 -16.66 9.35 20.15
N THR A 399 -17.79 9.57 19.49
CA THR A 399 -18.45 8.53 18.68
C THR A 399 -17.66 8.30 17.40
N MET A 400 -17.18 9.36 16.73
CA MET A 400 -16.33 9.24 15.56
C MET A 400 -15.02 8.52 15.88
N ALA A 401 -14.38 8.81 17.00
CA ALA A 401 -13.17 8.10 17.43
C ALA A 401 -13.43 6.60 17.65
N ARG A 402 -14.57 6.22 18.25
CA ARG A 402 -14.98 4.81 18.38
C ARG A 402 -15.24 4.18 17.03
N LEU A 403 -15.99 4.86 16.15
CA LEU A 403 -16.27 4.39 14.79
C LEU A 403 -14.99 4.03 14.06
N LEU A 404 -14.03 4.95 13.96
CA LEU A 404 -12.79 4.70 13.23
C LEU A 404 -11.98 3.56 13.83
N LYS A 405 -11.93 3.46 15.15
CA LYS A 405 -11.19 2.39 15.84
C LYS A 405 -11.86 1.03 15.64
N GLU A 406 -13.19 0.94 15.73
CA GLU A 406 -13.94 -0.30 15.53
C GLU A 406 -13.92 -0.71 14.06
N TYR A 407 -14.08 0.22 13.14
CA TYR A 407 -13.97 -0.02 11.71
C TYR A 407 -12.58 -0.55 11.30
N ALA A 408 -11.49 0.05 11.81
CA ALA A 408 -10.14 -0.46 11.59
C ALA A 408 -9.97 -1.88 12.16
N ARG A 409 -10.48 -2.15 13.37
CA ARG A 409 -10.42 -3.49 14.00
C ARG A 409 -11.17 -4.53 13.18
N ASP A 410 -12.38 -4.20 12.72
CA ASP A 410 -13.26 -5.16 12.05
C ASP A 410 -12.80 -5.49 10.63
N HIS A 411 -12.01 -4.60 10.00
CA HIS A 411 -11.42 -4.80 8.69
C HIS A 411 -9.90 -5.01 8.73
N TRP A 412 -9.36 -5.40 9.89
CA TRP A 412 -7.91 -5.55 10.11
C TRP A 412 -7.29 -6.58 9.15
N TYR A 413 -6.46 -6.12 8.22
CA TYR A 413 -5.90 -6.84 7.05
C TYR A 413 -6.95 -7.33 6.05
N GLY A 414 -8.19 -6.92 6.20
CA GLY A 414 -9.27 -7.19 5.25
C GLY A 414 -9.35 -6.15 4.15
N VAL A 415 -10.37 -6.28 3.33
CA VAL A 415 -10.80 -5.30 2.34
C VAL A 415 -12.13 -4.74 2.78
N SER A 416 -12.29 -3.44 2.70
CA SER A 416 -13.52 -2.73 3.02
C SER A 416 -14.10 -2.07 1.77
N THR A 417 -15.40 -1.88 1.78
CA THR A 417 -16.17 -1.17 0.74
C THR A 417 -16.82 0.09 1.31
N THR A 418 -17.30 0.96 0.44
CA THR A 418 -18.09 2.14 0.84
C THR A 418 -19.29 1.73 1.71
N GLU A 419 -19.98 0.64 1.33
CA GLU A 419 -21.15 0.14 2.06
C GLU A 419 -20.78 -0.39 3.46
N ASP A 420 -19.56 -0.94 3.62
CA ASP A 420 -19.06 -1.36 4.93
C ASP A 420 -18.89 -0.17 5.87
N PHE A 421 -18.30 0.92 5.38
CA PHE A 421 -18.14 2.14 6.17
C PHE A 421 -19.48 2.81 6.49
N VAL A 422 -20.37 2.92 5.50
CA VAL A 422 -21.72 3.48 5.68
C VAL A 422 -22.50 2.70 6.76
N ARG A 423 -22.45 1.35 6.71
CA ARG A 423 -23.08 0.49 7.75
C ARG A 423 -22.42 0.69 9.11
N ALA A 424 -21.09 0.75 9.16
CA ALA A 424 -20.38 0.98 10.42
C ALA A 424 -20.78 2.32 11.05
N ALA A 425 -20.83 3.39 10.26
CA ALA A 425 -21.26 4.71 10.75
C ALA A 425 -22.71 4.70 11.22
N GLN A 426 -23.64 4.10 10.46
CA GLN A 426 -25.04 4.00 10.84
C GLN A 426 -25.23 3.22 12.15
N SER A 427 -24.39 2.22 12.43
CA SER A 427 -24.48 1.46 13.67
C SER A 427 -24.10 2.24 14.94
N MET A 428 -23.49 3.42 14.78
CA MET A 428 -23.06 4.28 15.88
C MET A 428 -24.14 5.24 16.38
N THR A 429 -25.27 5.35 15.68
CA THR A 429 -26.32 6.33 15.97
C THR A 429 -27.70 5.85 15.54
N ASP A 430 -28.73 6.31 16.27
CA ASP A 430 -30.13 6.12 15.89
C ASP A 430 -30.61 7.16 14.85
N VAL A 431 -29.81 8.18 14.55
CA VAL A 431 -30.11 9.17 13.51
C VAL A 431 -29.92 8.51 12.14
N ASP A 432 -30.92 8.66 11.25
CA ASP A 432 -30.80 8.22 9.86
C ASP A 432 -29.74 9.04 9.13
N LEU A 433 -28.63 8.41 8.75
CA LEU A 433 -27.55 9.02 8.00
C LEU A 433 -27.76 9.01 6.46
N GLY A 434 -28.86 8.45 5.96
CA GLY A 434 -29.18 8.46 4.53
C GLY A 434 -29.12 9.86 3.89
N PRO A 435 -29.82 10.87 4.47
CA PRO A 435 -29.73 12.24 3.96
C PRO A 435 -28.32 12.85 4.04
N PHE A 436 -27.52 12.47 5.03
CA PHE A 436 -26.12 12.87 5.16
C PHE A 436 -25.27 12.36 3.96
N TRP A 437 -25.37 11.07 3.67
CA TRP A 437 -24.60 10.47 2.58
C TRP A 437 -24.96 11.06 1.22
N GLU A 438 -26.26 11.30 1.01
CA GLU A 438 -26.73 11.93 -0.23
C GLU A 438 -26.20 13.36 -0.38
N ALA A 439 -26.24 14.17 0.69
CA ALA A 439 -25.74 15.56 0.68
C ALA A 439 -24.23 15.63 0.41
N HIS A 440 -23.47 14.63 0.88
CA HIS A 440 -22.01 14.55 0.68
C HIS A 440 -21.61 13.73 -0.55
N ARG A 441 -22.57 13.34 -1.41
CA ARG A 441 -22.35 12.59 -2.65
C ARG A 441 -21.61 11.25 -2.41
N ILE A 442 -21.84 10.61 -1.29
CA ILE A 442 -21.37 9.26 -0.96
C ILE A 442 -22.51 8.28 -1.26
N ARG A 443 -22.39 7.53 -2.38
CA ARG A 443 -23.48 6.67 -2.90
C ARG A 443 -22.95 5.30 -3.29
#